data_fb3e112e6a477d8e8d420d1ad823e170
#
_entry.id   fb3e112e6a477d8e8d420d1ad823e170
#
_cell.length_a   1.000
_cell.length_b   1.000
_cell.length_c   1.000
_cell.angle_alpha   90.00
_cell.angle_beta   90.00
_cell.angle_gamma   90.00
#
_symmetry.space_group_name_H-M   'P 1'
#
loop_
_entity.id
_entity.type
_entity.pdbx_description
1 polymer ?
#
loop_
_entity_poly.entity_id
_entity_poly.type
_entity_poly.pdbx_seq_one_letter_code
_entity_poly.pdbx_strand_id
1 'polypeptide(L)'
;MMLGPPKARELNEPILVSLDALVPQRHFYRHLERTLDLSFVRDLVRDTYAEHGRPSIDPVVFFKLQLILFFEGLRSERQLMRVVADRLSLRWYLGYDLTEMLPNHSSLTRLRERYGVEAFGRFFEAVVEQCIAAGLVWGKELFIDSTDVEANASIDSLQPRFAIEAHLARLFEKDHEDEDGADDTGGESGPAYLPVALTEEARADLAERAAERHDWIGELGRPDRTRTSGAYRRTADFRASATDPDASPLRPNGISARLGYHDHYVVDGGKARIILTALVTPAEVQDNQPALDLLWRACFRWKLRPRQVTGDTKYGTVENIVAIEVQRVHAYLPLSAAGRKPGLFRDTDFVYNSDADTYRCPGKQTLRFISPCERTHRRVYEAPAAACAICALRARCTTSPRGRRIGRSLDETYLERVRGYHQTEPFAKAMRKRKVWVEPLFAEAKEWHGLRRFRLRGSEKVNIQAQMIAAGQNLKRLLCQQGWGRRPWPGGAAGVVLATATPPIVGPQ
;
A
#
# COMPACT_ATOMS: atom_id res chain seq x y z
N MET A 1 42.64 12.75 37.12
CA MET A 1 42.26 12.64 35.70
C MET A 1 43.35 13.27 34.88
N MET A 2 44.13 12.49 34.09
CA MET A 2 45.18 13.08 33.24
C MET A 2 44.56 13.54 31.94
N LEU A 3 44.64 14.83 31.65
CA LEU A 3 44.22 15.39 30.36
C LEU A 3 45.17 14.86 29.28
N GLY A 4 44.61 14.36 28.17
CA GLY A 4 45.40 13.97 27.00
C GLY A 4 46.10 15.19 26.36
N PRO A 5 47.23 15.01 25.66
CA PRO A 5 47.90 16.10 24.98
C PRO A 5 47.00 16.69 23.87
N PRO A 6 47.14 18.01 23.53
CA PRO A 6 46.43 18.61 22.42
C PRO A 6 46.82 17.91 21.10
N LYS A 7 45.83 17.66 20.26
CA LYS A 7 46.00 16.96 18.99
C LYS A 7 46.53 17.95 17.92
N ALA A 8 47.69 17.69 17.38
CA ALA A 8 48.23 18.45 16.25
C ALA A 8 47.34 18.21 15.02
N ARG A 9 47.10 19.27 14.24
CA ARG A 9 46.33 19.23 12.98
C ARG A 9 47.25 19.39 11.79
N GLU A 10 47.82 18.29 11.30
CA GLU A 10 48.62 18.22 10.07
C GLU A 10 47.76 17.67 8.92
N LEU A 11 46.80 18.49 8.44
CA LEU A 11 45.80 18.06 7.48
C LEU A 11 46.26 18.18 6.01
N ASN A 12 47.40 18.78 5.75
CA ASN A 12 47.91 19.03 4.39
C ASN A 12 48.91 17.96 3.91
N GLU A 13 49.30 17.03 4.78
CA GLU A 13 50.19 15.94 4.38
C GLU A 13 49.42 14.89 3.55
N PRO A 14 49.93 14.53 2.35
CA PRO A 14 49.32 13.48 1.55
C PRO A 14 49.50 12.13 2.24
N ILE A 15 48.40 11.40 2.36
CA ILE A 15 48.37 10.04 2.92
C ILE A 15 48.00 9.07 1.81
N LEU A 16 48.81 8.04 1.60
CA LEU A 16 48.48 6.97 0.64
C LEU A 16 47.61 5.92 1.30
N VAL A 17 46.28 5.98 1.05
CA VAL A 17 45.30 5.01 1.53
C VAL A 17 44.29 4.70 0.44
N SER A 18 43.78 3.47 0.43
CA SER A 18 42.62 3.13 -0.42
C SER A 18 41.31 3.44 0.29
N LEU A 19 40.30 3.85 -0.45
CA LEU A 19 38.96 4.05 0.10
C LEU A 19 38.42 2.75 0.74
N ASP A 20 38.81 1.61 0.19
CA ASP A 20 38.43 0.30 0.77
C ASP A 20 39.06 0.09 2.16
N ALA A 21 40.30 0.51 2.38
CA ALA A 21 40.93 0.41 3.70
C ALA A 21 40.30 1.36 4.75
N LEU A 22 39.75 2.51 4.30
CA LEU A 22 39.13 3.50 5.18
C LEU A 22 37.75 3.07 5.70
N VAL A 23 37.05 2.20 4.98
CA VAL A 23 35.70 1.70 5.41
C VAL A 23 35.88 0.43 6.25
N PRO A 24 35.43 0.39 7.51
CA PRO A 24 35.57 -0.79 8.35
C PRO A 24 34.95 -2.05 7.73
N GLN A 25 35.60 -3.22 7.90
CA GLN A 25 35.13 -4.48 7.34
C GLN A 25 33.74 -4.90 7.86
N ARG A 26 33.36 -4.49 9.07
CA ARG A 26 32.02 -4.73 9.67
C ARG A 26 31.03 -3.61 9.43
N HIS A 27 31.29 -2.73 8.43
CA HIS A 27 30.38 -1.63 8.15
C HIS A 27 29.07 -2.12 7.52
N PHE A 28 27.94 -1.46 7.83
CA PHE A 28 26.60 -1.81 7.32
C PHE A 28 26.58 -1.92 5.78
N TYR A 29 27.12 -0.94 5.07
CA TYR A 29 27.07 -0.92 3.61
C TYR A 29 27.92 -2.04 2.96
N ARG A 30 28.94 -2.55 3.64
CA ARG A 30 29.65 -3.75 3.17
C ARG A 30 28.78 -5.00 3.31
N HIS A 31 28.00 -5.08 4.39
CA HIS A 31 27.08 -6.19 4.57
C HIS A 31 25.94 -6.14 3.57
N LEU A 32 25.37 -4.94 3.33
CA LEU A 32 24.35 -4.72 2.32
C LEU A 32 24.85 -5.10 0.91
N GLU A 33 26.04 -4.66 0.52
CA GLU A 33 26.66 -4.99 -0.78
C GLU A 33 26.83 -6.50 -1.01
N ARG A 34 27.16 -7.25 0.03
CA ARG A 34 27.32 -8.72 -0.06
C ARG A 34 26.00 -9.48 -0.02
N THR A 35 24.98 -8.90 0.57
CA THR A 35 23.67 -9.57 0.78
C THR A 35 22.71 -9.34 -0.38
N LEU A 36 22.69 -8.14 -0.93
CA LEU A 36 21.74 -7.72 -1.96
C LEU A 36 22.36 -7.87 -3.34
N ASP A 37 21.83 -8.79 -4.13
CA ASP A 37 22.14 -8.88 -5.55
C ASP A 37 21.33 -7.83 -6.33
N LEU A 38 22.05 -6.92 -7.01
CA LEU A 38 21.52 -5.88 -7.88
C LEU A 38 21.88 -6.10 -9.36
N SER A 39 22.40 -7.27 -9.74
CA SER A 39 22.81 -7.58 -11.12
C SER A 39 21.66 -7.42 -12.13
N PHE A 40 20.43 -7.73 -11.71
CA PHE A 40 19.22 -7.62 -12.52
C PHE A 40 18.83 -6.18 -12.90
N VAL A 41 19.31 -5.17 -12.18
CA VAL A 41 18.85 -3.77 -12.31
C VAL A 41 19.11 -3.21 -13.70
N ARG A 42 20.26 -3.53 -14.32
CA ARG A 42 20.59 -3.03 -15.65
C ARG A 42 19.69 -3.58 -16.72
N ASP A 43 19.34 -4.87 -16.62
CA ASP A 43 18.42 -5.51 -17.56
C ASP A 43 17.00 -4.96 -17.37
N LEU A 44 16.61 -4.68 -16.13
CA LEU A 44 15.32 -4.12 -15.77
C LEU A 44 14.99 -2.80 -16.46
N VAL A 45 15.98 -1.94 -16.64
CA VAL A 45 15.78 -0.59 -17.20
C VAL A 45 16.38 -0.39 -18.59
N ARG A 46 16.91 -1.45 -19.21
CA ARG A 46 17.61 -1.40 -20.50
C ARG A 46 16.80 -0.68 -21.58
N ASP A 47 15.52 -1.03 -21.70
CA ASP A 47 14.63 -0.52 -22.75
C ASP A 47 14.28 0.97 -22.58
N THR A 48 14.65 1.56 -21.43
CA THR A 48 14.46 3.00 -21.17
C THR A 48 15.64 3.86 -21.66
N TYR A 49 16.68 3.24 -22.20
CA TYR A 49 17.89 3.92 -22.68
C TYR A 49 17.98 3.92 -24.20
N ALA A 50 18.37 5.06 -24.76
CA ALA A 50 18.71 5.16 -26.17
C ALA A 50 20.09 4.54 -26.45
N GLU A 51 20.29 4.04 -27.67
CA GLU A 51 21.56 3.47 -28.09
C GLU A 51 22.70 4.51 -28.19
N HIS A 52 22.35 5.77 -28.40
CA HIS A 52 23.29 6.87 -28.58
C HIS A 52 22.99 8.01 -27.60
N GLY A 53 24.01 8.74 -27.15
CA GLY A 53 23.86 9.91 -26.29
C GLY A 53 24.93 9.98 -25.19
N ARG A 54 24.83 11.02 -24.32
CA ARG A 54 25.70 11.17 -23.17
C ARG A 54 25.51 10.06 -22.16
N PRO A 55 26.55 9.41 -21.62
CA PRO A 55 26.46 8.42 -20.58
C PRO A 55 25.64 8.93 -19.37
N SER A 56 24.66 8.17 -18.96
CA SER A 56 23.83 8.44 -17.79
C SER A 56 24.47 7.84 -16.53
N ILE A 57 23.90 8.16 -15.35
CA ILE A 57 24.25 7.49 -14.10
C ILE A 57 23.95 5.98 -14.25
N ASP A 58 24.85 5.12 -13.75
CA ASP A 58 24.60 3.68 -13.72
C ASP A 58 23.30 3.38 -12.95
N PRO A 59 22.34 2.62 -13.52
CA PRO A 59 21.11 2.23 -12.85
C PRO A 59 21.33 1.57 -11.49
N VAL A 60 22.38 0.79 -11.32
CA VAL A 60 22.72 0.18 -10.02
C VAL A 60 23.04 1.25 -8.99
N VAL A 61 23.83 2.27 -9.38
CA VAL A 61 24.14 3.42 -8.52
C VAL A 61 22.86 4.19 -8.15
N PHE A 62 21.95 4.37 -9.11
CA PHE A 62 20.67 5.03 -8.84
C PHE A 62 19.86 4.28 -7.77
N PHE A 63 19.67 2.97 -7.91
CA PHE A 63 18.93 2.18 -6.90
C PHE A 63 19.66 2.11 -5.56
N LYS A 64 21.00 2.04 -5.55
CA LYS A 64 21.80 2.18 -4.32
C LYS A 64 21.54 3.52 -3.63
N LEU A 65 21.44 4.62 -4.38
CA LEU A 65 21.07 5.94 -3.83
C LEU A 65 19.65 5.96 -3.23
N GLN A 66 18.69 5.30 -3.86
CA GLN A 66 17.33 5.15 -3.30
C GLN A 66 17.35 4.33 -2.00
N LEU A 67 18.17 3.28 -1.91
CA LEU A 67 18.37 2.51 -0.68
C LEU A 67 19.04 3.33 0.43
N ILE A 68 20.00 4.19 0.10
CA ILE A 68 20.61 5.12 1.06
C ILE A 68 19.54 6.07 1.63
N LEU A 69 18.65 6.62 0.79
CA LEU A 69 17.51 7.44 1.25
C LEU A 69 16.70 6.71 2.32
N PHE A 70 16.42 5.42 2.10
CA PHE A 70 15.67 4.59 3.02
C PHE A 70 16.45 4.32 4.32
N PHE A 71 17.68 3.80 4.23
CA PHE A 71 18.44 3.35 5.39
C PHE A 71 18.94 4.51 6.28
N GLU A 72 19.23 5.67 5.69
CA GLU A 72 19.64 6.88 6.41
C GLU A 72 18.45 7.76 6.83
N GLY A 73 17.21 7.37 6.49
CA GLY A 73 16.01 8.13 6.80
C GLY A 73 15.96 9.53 6.16
N LEU A 74 16.62 9.71 5.01
CA LEU A 74 16.71 11.00 4.32
C LEU A 74 15.43 11.27 3.52
N ARG A 75 14.98 12.52 3.54
CA ARG A 75 13.75 12.93 2.88
C ARG A 75 13.94 13.80 1.64
N SER A 76 15.19 14.11 1.28
CA SER A 76 15.54 15.00 0.18
C SER A 76 16.70 14.45 -0.61
N GLU A 77 16.58 14.39 -1.93
CA GLU A 77 17.68 14.00 -2.82
C GLU A 77 18.84 15.00 -2.78
N ARG A 78 18.54 16.27 -2.55
CA ARG A 78 19.57 17.30 -2.31
C ARG A 78 20.37 17.00 -1.03
N GLN A 79 19.66 16.62 0.04
CA GLN A 79 20.30 16.20 1.30
C GLN A 79 21.08 14.90 1.10
N LEU A 80 20.53 13.93 0.36
CA LEU A 80 21.20 12.68 0.02
C LEU A 80 22.57 12.96 -0.61
N MET A 81 22.62 13.79 -1.65
CA MET A 81 23.89 14.07 -2.34
C MET A 81 24.91 14.76 -1.44
N ARG A 82 24.49 15.64 -0.52
CA ARG A 82 25.38 16.23 0.49
C ARG A 82 25.96 15.17 1.44
N VAL A 83 25.09 14.26 1.94
CA VAL A 83 25.52 13.19 2.86
C VAL A 83 26.45 12.21 2.16
N VAL A 84 26.18 11.87 0.90
CA VAL A 84 27.06 11.02 0.08
C VAL A 84 28.42 11.68 -0.17
N ALA A 85 28.46 13.00 -0.41
CA ALA A 85 29.70 13.72 -0.62
C ALA A 85 30.60 13.67 0.60
N ASP A 86 30.04 13.73 1.80
CA ASP A 86 30.77 13.83 3.07
C ASP A 86 31.17 12.47 3.66
N ARG A 87 30.44 11.38 3.32
CA ARG A 87 30.64 10.06 3.94
C ARG A 87 31.41 9.10 3.05
N LEU A 88 32.61 8.72 3.45
CA LEU A 88 33.47 7.76 2.76
C LEU A 88 32.81 6.41 2.53
N SER A 89 32.05 5.90 3.51
CA SER A 89 31.34 4.62 3.41
C SER A 89 30.25 4.61 2.35
N LEU A 90 29.62 5.76 2.07
CA LEU A 90 28.61 5.89 1.02
C LEU A 90 29.26 6.00 -0.36
N ARG A 91 30.35 6.77 -0.48
CA ARG A 91 31.17 6.78 -1.72
C ARG A 91 31.63 5.37 -2.07
N TRP A 92 32.20 4.66 -1.09
CA TRP A 92 32.59 3.26 -1.25
C TRP A 92 31.45 2.36 -1.74
N TYR A 93 30.28 2.46 -1.12
CA TYR A 93 29.12 1.65 -1.49
C TYR A 93 28.60 1.93 -2.90
N LEU A 94 28.71 3.18 -3.35
CA LEU A 94 28.31 3.60 -4.68
C LEU A 94 29.41 3.34 -5.74
N GLY A 95 30.64 3.05 -5.33
CA GLY A 95 31.77 2.84 -6.23
C GLY A 95 32.44 4.10 -6.72
N TYR A 96 32.21 5.25 -6.06
CA TYR A 96 32.88 6.53 -6.37
C TYR A 96 34.15 6.67 -5.56
N ASP A 97 35.27 7.10 -6.20
CA ASP A 97 36.49 7.45 -5.49
C ASP A 97 36.39 8.80 -4.76
N LEU A 98 37.48 9.22 -4.09
CA LEU A 98 37.51 10.46 -3.29
C LEU A 98 37.44 11.73 -4.13
N THR A 99 37.92 11.68 -5.37
CA THR A 99 38.04 12.83 -6.27
C THR A 99 36.94 12.87 -7.32
N GLU A 100 36.27 11.74 -7.55
CA GLU A 100 35.25 11.61 -8.57
C GLU A 100 34.02 12.46 -8.25
N MET A 101 33.52 13.16 -9.26
CA MET A 101 32.30 13.98 -9.12
C MET A 101 31.05 13.15 -8.96
N LEU A 102 30.27 13.46 -7.94
CA LEU A 102 28.98 12.85 -7.71
C LEU A 102 27.89 13.44 -8.63
N PRO A 103 26.86 12.66 -8.97
CA PRO A 103 25.77 13.14 -9.80
C PRO A 103 24.96 14.25 -9.12
N ASN A 104 24.33 15.09 -9.91
CA ASN A 104 23.42 16.10 -9.40
C ASN A 104 22.09 15.47 -8.94
N HIS A 105 21.49 16.02 -7.89
CA HIS A 105 20.19 15.56 -7.38
C HIS A 105 19.06 15.62 -8.43
N SER A 106 19.09 16.60 -9.36
CA SER A 106 18.10 16.70 -10.45
C SER A 106 18.16 15.51 -11.40
N SER A 107 19.34 14.91 -11.61
CA SER A 107 19.46 13.68 -12.41
C SER A 107 18.70 12.49 -11.82
N LEU A 108 18.57 12.43 -10.48
CA LEU A 108 17.80 11.38 -9.82
C LEU A 108 16.29 11.52 -10.10
N THR A 109 15.78 12.75 -10.16
CA THR A 109 14.39 13.02 -10.53
C THR A 109 14.11 12.56 -11.96
N ARG A 110 14.98 12.95 -12.93
CA ARG A 110 14.84 12.55 -14.34
C ARG A 110 14.91 11.03 -14.52
N LEU A 111 15.82 10.36 -13.82
CA LEU A 111 15.92 8.89 -13.88
C LEU A 111 14.68 8.22 -13.30
N ARG A 112 14.12 8.73 -12.21
CA ARG A 112 12.89 8.20 -11.65
C ARG A 112 11.71 8.32 -12.62
N GLU A 113 11.59 9.45 -13.29
CA GLU A 113 10.57 9.67 -14.32
C GLU A 113 10.77 8.77 -15.53
N ARG A 114 12.02 8.61 -15.99
CA ARG A 114 12.37 7.69 -17.08
C ARG A 114 12.03 6.22 -16.76
N TYR A 115 12.35 5.75 -15.56
CA TYR A 115 12.12 4.35 -15.18
C TYR A 115 10.64 4.05 -14.89
N GLY A 116 9.88 5.05 -14.45
CA GLY A 116 8.47 4.89 -14.14
C GLY A 116 8.17 3.93 -12.98
N VAL A 117 6.91 3.79 -12.63
CA VAL A 117 6.46 2.96 -11.49
C VAL A 117 6.71 1.47 -11.72
N GLU A 118 6.73 1.02 -12.96
CA GLU A 118 6.92 -0.40 -13.30
C GLU A 118 8.31 -0.91 -12.90
N ALA A 119 9.37 -0.15 -13.22
CA ALA A 119 10.73 -0.54 -12.84
C ALA A 119 10.89 -0.64 -11.32
N PHE A 120 10.28 0.26 -10.56
CA PHE A 120 10.31 0.18 -9.09
C PHE A 120 9.48 -0.99 -8.55
N GLY A 121 8.35 -1.31 -9.19
CA GLY A 121 7.57 -2.50 -8.88
C GLY A 121 8.37 -3.78 -9.09
N ARG A 122 9.08 -3.88 -10.21
CA ARG A 122 9.99 -5.01 -10.50
C ARG A 122 11.16 -5.08 -9.52
N PHE A 123 11.72 -3.93 -9.14
CA PHE A 123 12.74 -3.88 -8.10
C PHE A 123 12.22 -4.43 -6.76
N PHE A 124 11.04 -3.99 -6.34
CA PHE A 124 10.39 -4.52 -5.13
C PHE A 124 10.19 -6.03 -5.24
N GLU A 125 9.66 -6.52 -6.36
CA GLU A 125 9.44 -7.95 -6.61
C GLU A 125 10.75 -8.76 -6.53
N ALA A 126 11.85 -8.26 -7.12
CA ALA A 126 13.15 -8.91 -7.04
C ALA A 126 13.68 -9.02 -5.60
N VAL A 127 13.42 -8.02 -4.76
CA VAL A 127 13.73 -8.11 -3.32
C VAL A 127 12.88 -9.18 -2.63
N VAL A 128 11.60 -9.29 -2.97
CA VAL A 128 10.74 -10.36 -2.43
C VAL A 128 11.23 -11.73 -2.89
N GLU A 129 11.66 -11.90 -4.15
CA GLU A 129 12.26 -13.13 -4.66
C GLU A 129 13.50 -13.56 -3.86
N GLN A 130 14.40 -12.61 -3.56
CA GLN A 130 15.56 -12.88 -2.71
C GLN A 130 15.15 -13.29 -1.29
N CYS A 131 14.10 -12.70 -0.73
CA CYS A 131 13.53 -13.12 0.56
C CYS A 131 12.94 -14.54 0.50
N ILE A 132 12.26 -14.90 -0.60
CA ILE A 132 11.73 -16.24 -0.83
C ILE A 132 12.88 -17.25 -0.95
N ALA A 133 13.90 -16.95 -1.75
CA ALA A 133 15.09 -17.78 -1.90
C ALA A 133 15.83 -18.00 -0.58
N ALA A 134 15.84 -17.00 0.31
CA ALA A 134 16.38 -17.09 1.66
C ALA A 134 15.46 -17.85 2.66
N GLY A 135 14.31 -18.36 2.22
CA GLY A 135 13.37 -19.10 3.09
C GLY A 135 12.60 -18.23 4.09
N LEU A 136 12.47 -16.95 3.84
CA LEU A 136 11.81 -16.00 4.75
C LEU A 136 10.29 -15.94 4.60
N VAL A 137 9.74 -16.47 3.51
CA VAL A 137 8.30 -16.49 3.23
C VAL A 137 7.71 -17.86 3.56
N TRP A 138 6.69 -17.86 4.40
CA TRP A 138 5.98 -19.07 4.81
C TRP A 138 4.79 -19.40 3.91
N GLY A 139 4.02 -18.38 3.50
CA GLY A 139 2.93 -18.48 2.53
C GLY A 139 1.67 -19.22 3.00
N LYS A 140 1.52 -19.54 4.29
CA LYS A 140 0.34 -20.26 4.83
C LYS A 140 -0.69 -19.36 5.47
N GLU A 141 -0.28 -18.22 5.96
CA GLU A 141 -1.12 -17.17 6.52
C GLU A 141 -0.78 -15.87 5.84
N LEU A 142 -1.77 -15.14 5.40
CA LEU A 142 -1.60 -13.80 4.83
C LEU A 142 -2.40 -12.80 5.64
N PHE A 143 -1.83 -11.63 5.79
CA PHE A 143 -2.46 -10.48 6.43
C PHE A 143 -2.65 -9.37 5.42
N ILE A 144 -3.85 -8.77 5.40
CA ILE A 144 -4.15 -7.59 4.60
C ILE A 144 -4.42 -6.44 5.56
N ASP A 145 -3.77 -5.32 5.32
CA ASP A 145 -3.98 -4.10 6.09
C ASP A 145 -3.60 -2.87 5.28
N SER A 146 -4.04 -1.71 5.71
CA SER A 146 -3.75 -0.43 5.10
C SER A 146 -3.47 0.63 6.14
N THR A 147 -2.86 1.72 5.70
CA THR A 147 -2.61 2.87 6.56
C THR A 147 -2.79 4.17 5.79
N ASP A 148 -3.36 5.16 6.49
CA ASP A 148 -3.47 6.52 5.98
C ASP A 148 -2.09 7.18 5.88
N VAL A 149 -1.82 7.83 4.76
CA VAL A 149 -0.59 8.60 4.50
C VAL A 149 -0.96 9.98 3.97
N GLU A 150 -0.42 11.02 4.59
CA GLU A 150 -0.67 12.41 4.17
C GLU A 150 0.00 12.69 2.82
N ALA A 151 -0.71 13.39 1.94
CA ALA A 151 -0.16 13.86 0.68
C ALA A 151 0.78 15.07 0.88
N ASN A 152 1.65 15.31 -0.09
CA ASN A 152 2.48 16.52 -0.11
C ASN A 152 1.74 17.73 -0.71
N ALA A 153 0.52 17.96 -0.21
CA ALA A 153 -0.36 19.03 -0.62
C ALA A 153 -1.19 19.53 0.56
N SER A 154 -1.59 20.81 0.55
CA SER A 154 -2.52 21.38 1.53
C SER A 154 -3.96 21.14 1.09
N ILE A 155 -4.89 21.03 2.05
CA ILE A 155 -6.33 20.99 1.77
C ILE A 155 -6.81 22.29 1.11
N ASP A 156 -6.13 23.40 1.39
CA ASP A 156 -6.45 24.72 0.82
C ASP A 156 -6.13 24.80 -0.68
N SER A 157 -5.35 23.84 -1.21
CA SER A 157 -5.08 23.73 -2.65
C SER A 157 -6.23 23.13 -3.45
N LEU A 158 -7.35 22.74 -2.80
CA LEU A 158 -8.51 22.19 -3.47
C LEU A 158 -9.23 23.23 -4.34
N GLN A 159 -9.30 22.95 -5.62
CA GLN A 159 -9.98 23.77 -6.63
C GLN A 159 -11.04 22.93 -7.37
N PRO A 160 -11.96 23.56 -8.10
CA PRO A 160 -12.85 22.82 -8.98
C PRO A 160 -12.02 21.95 -9.97
N ARG A 161 -12.34 20.67 -10.08
CA ARG A 161 -11.57 19.72 -10.90
C ARG A 161 -11.43 20.17 -12.36
N PHE A 162 -12.51 20.66 -12.96
CA PHE A 162 -12.50 21.16 -14.34
C PHE A 162 -11.46 22.27 -14.58
N ALA A 163 -11.20 23.13 -13.60
CA ALA A 163 -10.23 24.20 -13.75
C ALA A 163 -8.78 23.66 -13.75
N ILE A 164 -8.51 22.61 -13.01
CA ILE A 164 -7.19 21.96 -12.97
C ILE A 164 -6.94 21.17 -14.26
N GLU A 165 -7.92 20.38 -14.71
CA GLU A 165 -7.82 19.58 -15.93
C GLU A 165 -7.64 20.47 -17.17
N ALA A 166 -8.36 21.61 -17.25
CA ALA A 166 -8.14 22.59 -18.30
C ALA A 166 -6.75 23.25 -18.27
N HIS A 167 -6.21 23.46 -17.09
CA HIS A 167 -4.84 24.00 -16.94
C HIS A 167 -3.79 22.98 -17.39
N LEU A 168 -3.95 21.72 -16.99
CA LEU A 168 -3.06 20.63 -17.40
C LEU A 168 -3.09 20.40 -18.91
N ALA A 169 -4.28 20.37 -19.51
CA ALA A 169 -4.43 20.22 -20.96
C ALA A 169 -3.66 21.32 -21.72
N ARG A 170 -3.73 22.57 -21.27
CA ARG A 170 -2.98 23.68 -21.90
C ARG A 170 -1.46 23.59 -21.69
N LEU A 171 -0.99 23.02 -20.60
CA LEU A 171 0.44 22.80 -20.42
C LEU A 171 0.95 21.75 -21.40
N PHE A 172 0.19 20.68 -21.64
CA PHE A 172 0.54 19.66 -22.62
C PHE A 172 0.45 20.16 -24.07
N GLU A 173 -0.51 21.04 -24.41
CA GLU A 173 -0.57 21.70 -25.72
C GLU A 173 0.65 22.59 -25.97
N LYS A 174 1.15 23.32 -24.96
CA LYS A 174 2.35 24.14 -25.07
C LYS A 174 3.63 23.34 -25.21
N ASP A 175 3.75 22.21 -24.50
CA ASP A 175 4.92 21.32 -24.62
C ASP A 175 5.07 20.74 -26.04
N HIS A 176 3.96 20.56 -26.77
CA HIS A 176 3.98 20.12 -28.18
C HIS A 176 4.29 21.25 -29.17
N GLU A 177 3.98 22.51 -28.83
CA GLU A 177 4.31 23.68 -29.68
C GLU A 177 5.77 24.15 -29.49
N ASP A 178 6.39 23.88 -28.32
CA ASP A 178 7.75 24.31 -27.99
C ASP A 178 8.85 23.30 -28.42
N GLU A 179 8.50 22.12 -28.94
CA GLU A 179 9.49 21.19 -29.53
C GLU A 179 10.05 21.70 -30.87
N ASP A 180 9.44 22.70 -31.50
CA ASP A 180 9.92 23.30 -32.74
C ASP A 180 10.71 24.63 -32.59
N GLY A 181 10.99 25.09 -31.36
CA GLY A 181 11.72 26.36 -31.17
C GLY A 181 12.51 26.43 -29.86
N ALA A 182 13.81 26.16 -29.95
CA ALA A 182 14.74 26.40 -28.86
C ALA A 182 14.95 27.90 -28.63
N ASP A 183 14.68 28.42 -27.41
CA ASP A 183 15.59 29.33 -26.75
C ASP A 183 15.38 29.40 -25.22
N ASP A 184 16.49 29.33 -24.52
CA ASP A 184 16.64 29.25 -23.06
C ASP A 184 16.72 30.67 -22.48
N THR A 185 15.72 31.11 -21.73
CA THR A 185 15.91 32.20 -20.76
C THR A 185 15.15 31.92 -19.49
N GLY A 186 15.90 31.70 -18.41
CA GLY A 186 15.39 31.43 -17.08
C GLY A 186 14.60 32.59 -16.49
N GLY A 187 13.50 32.26 -15.85
CA GLY A 187 12.67 33.15 -15.04
C GLY A 187 11.87 32.36 -14.04
N GLU A 188 12.25 32.44 -12.76
CA GLU A 188 11.46 31.98 -11.63
C GLU A 188 10.18 32.83 -11.52
N SER A 189 9.02 32.23 -11.84
CA SER A 189 7.75 32.68 -11.27
C SER A 189 6.80 31.49 -11.31
N GLY A 190 6.35 31.06 -10.10
CA GLY A 190 5.33 30.04 -9.96
C GLY A 190 4.04 30.44 -10.68
N PRO A 191 3.24 29.51 -11.17
CA PRO A 191 2.09 29.80 -11.99
C PRO A 191 1.06 30.62 -11.22
N ALA A 192 0.85 31.86 -11.66
CA ALA A 192 -0.30 32.68 -11.24
C ALA A 192 -1.56 32.01 -11.84
N TYR A 193 -2.43 31.48 -11.00
CA TYR A 193 -3.72 30.93 -11.40
C TYR A 193 -4.61 32.03 -11.94
N LEU A 194 -4.67 32.19 -13.26
CA LEU A 194 -5.70 33.00 -13.90
C LEU A 194 -6.93 32.10 -14.13
N PRO A 195 -8.13 32.56 -13.76
CA PRO A 195 -9.36 31.82 -14.10
C PRO A 195 -9.51 31.76 -15.63
N VAL A 196 -9.42 30.56 -16.16
CA VAL A 196 -9.56 30.32 -17.58
C VAL A 196 -11.03 30.21 -17.94
N ALA A 197 -11.50 31.07 -18.84
CA ALA A 197 -12.81 30.92 -19.48
C ALA A 197 -12.74 29.71 -20.42
N LEU A 198 -13.36 28.61 -20.04
CA LEU A 198 -13.46 27.39 -20.86
C LEU A 198 -14.49 27.63 -22.00
N THR A 199 -14.17 27.20 -23.21
CA THR A 199 -15.15 27.07 -24.29
C THR A 199 -16.18 25.99 -23.94
N GLU A 200 -17.35 26.01 -24.60
CA GLU A 200 -18.37 24.97 -24.38
C GLU A 200 -17.87 23.57 -24.77
N GLU A 201 -17.05 23.46 -25.80
CA GLU A 201 -16.42 22.21 -26.24
C GLU A 201 -15.46 21.66 -25.18
N ALA A 202 -14.59 22.49 -24.61
CA ALA A 202 -13.68 22.09 -23.54
C ALA A 202 -14.44 21.68 -22.26
N ARG A 203 -15.61 22.28 -21.97
CA ARG A 203 -16.48 21.86 -20.87
C ARG A 203 -17.10 20.49 -21.13
N ALA A 204 -17.52 20.22 -22.38
CA ALA A 204 -18.09 18.93 -22.78
C ALA A 204 -17.05 17.80 -22.68
N ASP A 205 -15.83 18.00 -23.19
CA ASP A 205 -14.72 17.05 -23.11
C ASP A 205 -14.32 16.76 -21.65
N LEU A 206 -14.24 17.78 -20.80
CA LEU A 206 -13.97 17.61 -19.38
C LEU A 206 -15.10 16.89 -18.63
N ALA A 207 -16.35 17.08 -19.05
CA ALA A 207 -17.49 16.36 -18.48
C ALA A 207 -17.46 14.88 -18.89
N GLU A 208 -17.09 14.59 -20.14
CA GLU A 208 -16.92 13.22 -20.63
C GLU A 208 -15.79 12.48 -19.91
N ARG A 209 -14.61 13.09 -19.80
CA ARG A 209 -13.48 12.53 -19.01
C ARG A 209 -13.80 12.38 -17.52
N ALA A 210 -14.59 13.27 -16.95
CA ALA A 210 -15.07 13.13 -15.59
C ALA A 210 -16.07 11.99 -15.44
N ALA A 211 -16.90 11.72 -16.47
CA ALA A 211 -17.79 10.57 -16.53
C ALA A 211 -17.01 9.26 -16.67
N GLU A 212 -16.04 9.17 -17.57
CA GLU A 212 -15.15 8.02 -17.73
C GLU A 212 -14.39 7.70 -16.43
N ARG A 213 -13.87 8.71 -15.74
CA ARG A 213 -13.25 8.53 -14.43
C ARG A 213 -14.24 8.04 -13.38
N HIS A 214 -15.46 8.55 -13.41
CA HIS A 214 -16.52 8.12 -12.50
C HIS A 214 -16.90 6.65 -12.75
N ASP A 215 -16.96 6.25 -14.03
CA ASP A 215 -17.22 4.86 -14.42
C ASP A 215 -16.05 3.95 -14.07
N TRP A 216 -14.81 4.37 -14.30
CA TRP A 216 -13.61 3.64 -13.89
C TRP A 216 -13.52 3.47 -12.38
N ILE A 217 -13.79 4.52 -11.57
CA ILE A 217 -13.90 4.42 -10.11
C ILE A 217 -15.08 3.54 -9.72
N GLY A 218 -16.16 3.52 -10.50
CA GLY A 218 -17.32 2.64 -10.36
C GLY A 218 -17.00 1.18 -10.67
N GLU A 219 -16.11 0.91 -11.63
CA GLU A 219 -15.63 -0.43 -11.97
C GLU A 219 -14.66 -0.98 -10.91
N LEU A 220 -13.77 -0.15 -10.38
CA LEU A 220 -12.90 -0.51 -9.25
C LEU A 220 -13.67 -0.69 -7.94
N GLY A 221 -14.73 0.07 -7.74
CA GLY A 221 -15.65 -0.08 -6.63
C GLY A 221 -17.01 -0.44 -7.19
N ARG A 222 -17.45 -1.70 -7.02
CA ARG A 222 -18.83 -2.06 -7.34
C ARG A 222 -19.76 -0.96 -6.83
N PRO A 223 -20.72 -0.50 -7.66
CA PRO A 223 -21.61 0.58 -7.27
C PRO A 223 -22.16 0.28 -5.89
N ASP A 224 -22.00 1.23 -4.97
CA ASP A 224 -22.57 1.10 -3.62
C ASP A 224 -24.08 0.94 -3.77
N ARG A 225 -24.53 -0.30 -3.79
CA ARG A 225 -25.92 -0.71 -4.01
C ARG A 225 -26.84 -0.21 -2.90
N THR A 226 -26.30 0.40 -1.87
CA THR A 226 -27.04 0.90 -0.71
C THR A 226 -27.44 2.37 -0.84
N ARG A 227 -26.89 3.12 -1.82
CA ARG A 227 -27.16 4.54 -1.98
C ARG A 227 -28.28 4.83 -2.94
N THR A 228 -29.48 4.83 -2.43
CA THR A 228 -30.71 5.18 -3.16
C THR A 228 -31.15 6.61 -3.02
N SER A 229 -30.48 7.41 -2.24
CA SER A 229 -30.87 8.80 -2.06
C SER A 229 -29.86 9.74 -2.66
N GLY A 230 -30.30 10.46 -3.67
CA GLY A 230 -29.76 11.68 -4.25
C GLY A 230 -28.25 11.79 -4.28
N ALA A 231 -27.74 12.03 -5.44
CA ALA A 231 -26.32 12.16 -5.77
C ALA A 231 -25.41 12.63 -4.62
N TYR A 232 -24.95 11.70 -3.77
CA TYR A 232 -23.78 11.96 -2.96
C TYR A 232 -22.58 12.04 -3.89
N ARG A 233 -22.21 13.26 -4.24
CA ARG A 233 -20.99 13.51 -5.00
C ARG A 233 -19.83 13.49 -4.00
N ARG A 234 -18.83 12.63 -4.26
CA ARG A 234 -17.58 12.66 -3.49
C ARG A 234 -16.90 14.00 -3.75
N THR A 235 -16.18 14.53 -2.76
CA THR A 235 -15.43 15.77 -2.96
C THR A 235 -14.46 15.66 -4.13
N ALA A 236 -13.83 14.50 -4.32
CA ALA A 236 -12.90 14.26 -5.40
C ALA A 236 -13.55 14.21 -6.80
N ASP A 237 -14.86 14.00 -6.92
CA ASP A 237 -15.56 14.04 -8.22
C ASP A 237 -15.60 15.45 -8.83
N PHE A 238 -15.59 16.49 -7.99
CA PHE A 238 -15.73 17.88 -8.42
C PHE A 238 -14.63 18.82 -7.93
N ARG A 239 -13.77 18.38 -7.02
CA ARG A 239 -12.63 19.16 -6.51
C ARG A 239 -11.37 18.31 -6.52
N ALA A 240 -10.27 18.89 -6.96
CA ALA A 240 -8.95 18.27 -6.89
C ALA A 240 -7.93 19.28 -6.35
N SER A 241 -6.82 18.79 -5.84
CA SER A 241 -5.73 19.66 -5.42
C SER A 241 -4.94 20.13 -6.64
N ALA A 242 -4.69 21.42 -6.73
CA ALA A 242 -3.80 21.99 -7.74
C ALA A 242 -2.34 21.51 -7.60
N THR A 243 -1.97 21.07 -6.39
CA THR A 243 -0.59 20.66 -6.07
C THR A 243 -0.38 19.13 -6.25
N ASP A 244 -1.41 18.33 -5.97
CA ASP A 244 -1.41 16.87 -6.08
C ASP A 244 -2.83 16.42 -6.48
N PRO A 245 -3.14 16.41 -7.78
CA PRO A 245 -4.50 16.14 -8.28
C PRO A 245 -5.03 14.74 -7.93
N ASP A 246 -4.15 13.77 -7.70
CA ASP A 246 -4.51 12.40 -7.36
C ASP A 246 -4.81 12.21 -5.87
N ALA A 247 -4.37 13.13 -5.01
CA ALA A 247 -4.66 13.07 -3.59
C ALA A 247 -6.13 13.39 -3.29
N SER A 248 -6.74 12.62 -2.41
CA SER A 248 -8.15 12.81 -2.02
C SER A 248 -8.28 13.23 -0.57
N PRO A 249 -9.41 13.88 -0.18
CA PRO A 249 -9.66 14.24 1.21
C PRO A 249 -9.69 13.01 2.13
N LEU A 250 -8.83 13.03 3.13
CA LEU A 250 -8.70 12.06 4.20
C LEU A 250 -9.19 12.69 5.50
N ARG A 251 -10.05 12.01 6.22
CA ARG A 251 -10.57 12.49 7.51
C ARG A 251 -10.32 11.45 8.60
N PRO A 252 -9.12 11.40 9.18
CA PRO A 252 -8.82 10.54 10.32
C PRO A 252 -9.70 10.91 11.52
N ASN A 253 -10.08 9.93 12.34
CA ASN A 253 -10.88 10.16 13.53
C ASN A 253 -10.24 11.20 14.46
N GLY A 254 -10.98 12.27 14.78
CA GLY A 254 -10.54 13.32 15.72
C GLY A 254 -9.52 14.33 15.16
N ILE A 255 -9.20 14.29 13.86
CA ILE A 255 -8.24 15.19 13.22
C ILE A 255 -8.93 15.97 12.09
N SER A 256 -8.47 17.20 11.82
CA SER A 256 -8.93 18.00 10.67
C SER A 256 -8.70 17.28 9.36
N ALA A 257 -9.58 17.52 8.38
CA ALA A 257 -9.45 16.92 7.05
C ALA A 257 -8.10 17.31 6.42
N ARG A 258 -7.45 16.35 5.77
CA ARG A 258 -6.19 16.49 5.03
C ARG A 258 -6.32 15.83 3.67
N LEU A 259 -5.40 16.12 2.77
CA LEU A 259 -5.25 15.35 1.54
C LEU A 259 -4.34 14.17 1.79
N GLY A 260 -4.68 13.02 1.23
CA GLY A 260 -3.90 11.80 1.46
C GLY A 260 -4.22 10.63 0.54
N TYR A 261 -3.60 9.54 0.91
CA TYR A 261 -3.62 8.26 0.23
C TYR A 261 -3.77 7.14 1.27
N HIS A 262 -4.13 5.95 0.82
CA HIS A 262 -4.04 4.71 1.58
C HIS A 262 -2.89 3.87 1.04
N ASP A 263 -1.97 3.42 1.91
CA ASP A 263 -0.92 2.46 1.56
C ASP A 263 -1.33 1.08 2.07
N HIS A 264 -1.47 0.14 1.14
CA HIS A 264 -2.00 -1.21 1.37
C HIS A 264 -0.88 -2.24 1.29
N TYR A 265 -0.82 -3.14 2.27
CA TYR A 265 0.13 -4.25 2.30
C TYR A 265 -0.58 -5.59 2.36
N VAL A 266 -0.04 -6.57 1.61
CA VAL A 266 -0.23 -7.99 1.89
C VAL A 266 1.05 -8.53 2.52
N VAL A 267 0.94 -9.07 3.73
CA VAL A 267 2.09 -9.46 4.56
C VAL A 267 2.05 -10.96 4.83
N ASP A 268 3.19 -11.63 4.69
CA ASP A 268 3.36 -13.03 5.06
C ASP A 268 3.28 -13.25 6.58
N GLY A 269 2.58 -14.31 6.98
CA GLY A 269 2.40 -14.70 8.38
C GLY A 269 3.61 -15.37 9.02
N GLY A 270 4.69 -15.61 8.26
CA GLY A 270 5.95 -16.15 8.78
C GLY A 270 6.67 -15.19 9.73
N LYS A 271 7.67 -15.69 10.43
CA LYS A 271 8.43 -14.92 11.45
C LYS A 271 9.09 -13.66 10.89
N ALA A 272 9.48 -13.68 9.62
CA ALA A 272 10.13 -12.55 8.97
C ALA A 272 9.17 -11.41 8.61
N ARG A 273 7.87 -11.67 8.49
CA ARG A 273 6.86 -10.66 8.17
C ARG A 273 7.18 -9.92 6.85
N ILE A 274 7.44 -10.69 5.80
CA ILE A 274 7.77 -10.14 4.48
C ILE A 274 6.53 -9.49 3.88
N ILE A 275 6.68 -8.26 3.38
CA ILE A 275 5.66 -7.55 2.61
C ILE A 275 5.68 -8.15 1.20
N LEU A 276 4.60 -8.79 0.80
CA LEU A 276 4.48 -9.50 -0.48
C LEU A 276 3.98 -8.62 -1.61
N THR A 277 3.12 -7.65 -1.28
CA THR A 277 2.66 -6.59 -2.19
C THR A 277 2.50 -5.29 -1.43
N ALA A 278 2.73 -4.18 -2.12
CA ALA A 278 2.48 -2.82 -1.64
C ALA A 278 1.81 -2.02 -2.77
N LEU A 279 0.75 -1.30 -2.43
CA LEU A 279 0.00 -0.44 -3.36
C LEU A 279 -0.51 0.79 -2.64
N VAL A 280 -0.36 1.94 -3.28
CA VAL A 280 -0.96 3.19 -2.81
C VAL A 280 -2.15 3.55 -3.68
N THR A 281 -3.27 3.87 -3.04
CA THR A 281 -4.48 4.37 -3.68
C THR A 281 -4.86 5.74 -3.14
N PRO A 282 -5.56 6.60 -3.92
CA PRO A 282 -6.18 7.80 -3.37
C PRO A 282 -7.06 7.48 -2.16
N ALA A 283 -7.15 8.38 -1.17
CA ALA A 283 -7.90 8.13 0.07
C ALA A 283 -9.42 7.95 -0.14
N GLU A 284 -9.95 8.32 -1.31
CA GLU A 284 -11.35 8.04 -1.68
C GLU A 284 -11.62 6.56 -1.99
N VAL A 285 -10.60 5.81 -2.35
CA VAL A 285 -10.68 4.36 -2.56
C VAL A 285 -10.75 3.69 -1.19
N GLN A 286 -11.82 2.97 -0.92
CA GLN A 286 -11.99 2.28 0.37
C GLN A 286 -10.98 1.15 0.50
N ASP A 287 -10.50 0.91 1.72
CA ASP A 287 -9.46 -0.09 2.02
C ASP A 287 -9.78 -1.51 1.49
N ASN A 288 -11.06 -1.87 1.46
CA ASN A 288 -11.52 -3.19 1.00
C ASN A 288 -11.55 -3.34 -0.53
N GLN A 289 -11.52 -2.26 -1.30
CA GLN A 289 -11.64 -2.32 -2.75
C GLN A 289 -10.45 -2.99 -3.44
N PRO A 290 -9.17 -2.63 -3.16
CA PRO A 290 -8.02 -3.28 -3.78
C PRO A 290 -7.63 -4.60 -3.11
N ALA A 291 -8.31 -5.01 -2.03
CA ALA A 291 -7.87 -6.10 -1.17
C ALA A 291 -7.77 -7.45 -1.90
N LEU A 292 -8.79 -7.81 -2.69
CA LEU A 292 -8.80 -9.08 -3.43
C LEU A 292 -7.75 -9.13 -4.52
N ASP A 293 -7.59 -8.04 -5.29
CA ASP A 293 -6.61 -7.96 -6.37
C ASP A 293 -5.19 -8.08 -5.81
N LEU A 294 -4.90 -7.38 -4.72
CA LEU A 294 -3.61 -7.46 -4.04
C LEU A 294 -3.34 -8.87 -3.49
N LEU A 295 -4.34 -9.49 -2.87
CA LEU A 295 -4.24 -10.84 -2.33
C LEU A 295 -3.96 -11.85 -3.43
N TRP A 296 -4.77 -11.83 -4.50
CA TRP A 296 -4.62 -12.80 -5.58
C TRP A 296 -3.34 -12.54 -6.38
N ARG A 297 -2.96 -11.28 -6.60
CA ARG A 297 -1.66 -10.95 -7.18
C ARG A 297 -0.52 -11.56 -6.36
N ALA A 298 -0.52 -11.42 -5.03
CA ALA A 298 0.48 -12.06 -4.18
C ALA A 298 0.47 -13.58 -4.31
N CYS A 299 -0.71 -14.21 -4.30
CA CYS A 299 -0.85 -15.65 -4.42
C CYS A 299 -0.33 -16.16 -5.77
N PHE A 300 -0.70 -15.52 -6.89
CA PHE A 300 -0.27 -15.93 -8.24
C PHE A 300 1.22 -15.66 -8.46
N ARG A 301 1.66 -14.43 -8.16
CA ARG A 301 3.05 -14.03 -8.41
C ARG A 301 4.05 -14.87 -7.65
N TRP A 302 3.74 -15.19 -6.41
CA TRP A 302 4.62 -15.93 -5.51
C TRP A 302 4.26 -17.42 -5.39
N LYS A 303 3.27 -17.89 -6.16
CA LYS A 303 2.78 -19.29 -6.15
C LYS A 303 2.40 -19.76 -4.73
N LEU A 304 1.78 -18.88 -3.94
CA LEU A 304 1.39 -19.15 -2.56
C LEU A 304 0.02 -19.85 -2.51
N ARG A 305 -0.14 -20.71 -1.50
CA ARG A 305 -1.41 -21.38 -1.17
C ARG A 305 -1.72 -21.16 0.30
N PRO A 306 -2.25 -19.99 0.66
CA PRO A 306 -2.59 -19.70 2.04
C PRO A 306 -3.73 -20.59 2.54
N ARG A 307 -3.72 -20.88 3.83
CA ARG A 307 -4.83 -21.56 4.52
C ARG A 307 -5.80 -20.55 5.11
N GLN A 308 -5.33 -19.35 5.38
CA GLN A 308 -6.11 -18.28 5.97
C GLN A 308 -5.63 -16.90 5.53
N VAL A 309 -6.58 -15.98 5.47
CA VAL A 309 -6.36 -14.55 5.26
C VAL A 309 -6.97 -13.80 6.43
N THR A 310 -6.25 -12.86 7.00
CA THR A 310 -6.67 -12.07 8.15
C THR A 310 -6.62 -10.59 7.83
N GLY A 311 -7.69 -9.87 8.10
CA GLY A 311 -7.80 -8.42 7.96
C GLY A 311 -8.64 -7.81 9.08
N ASP A 312 -8.79 -6.50 9.09
CA ASP A 312 -9.69 -5.82 10.04
C ASP A 312 -11.16 -5.83 9.56
N THR A 313 -12.03 -5.15 10.32
CA THR A 313 -13.46 -5.07 10.02
C THR A 313 -13.77 -4.38 8.68
N LYS A 314 -12.90 -3.51 8.18
CA LYS A 314 -13.09 -2.84 6.89
C LYS A 314 -13.07 -3.85 5.73
N TYR A 315 -12.29 -4.92 5.85
CA TYR A 315 -12.19 -5.98 4.85
C TYR A 315 -13.31 -7.02 4.94
N GLY A 316 -14.10 -7.02 6.02
CA GLY A 316 -15.18 -7.97 6.28
C GLY A 316 -16.45 -7.71 5.45
N THR A 317 -16.33 -7.48 4.16
CA THR A 317 -17.44 -7.35 3.21
C THR A 317 -17.90 -8.72 2.72
N VAL A 318 -19.14 -8.79 2.25
CA VAL A 318 -19.68 -10.06 1.71
C VAL A 318 -18.85 -10.55 0.54
N GLU A 319 -18.49 -9.64 -0.37
CA GLU A 319 -17.69 -9.92 -1.56
C GLU A 319 -16.33 -10.52 -1.21
N ASN A 320 -15.59 -9.89 -0.29
CA ASN A 320 -14.28 -10.37 0.12
C ASN A 320 -14.35 -11.74 0.81
N ILE A 321 -15.32 -11.91 1.69
CA ILE A 321 -15.53 -13.18 2.39
C ILE A 321 -15.85 -14.30 1.40
N VAL A 322 -16.81 -14.09 0.50
CA VAL A 322 -17.19 -15.09 -0.49
C VAL A 322 -16.02 -15.45 -1.40
N ALA A 323 -15.33 -14.45 -1.94
CA ALA A 323 -14.19 -14.67 -2.84
C ALA A 323 -13.06 -15.49 -2.19
N ILE A 324 -12.79 -15.27 -0.90
CA ILE A 324 -11.77 -16.01 -0.15
C ILE A 324 -12.25 -17.42 0.21
N GLU A 325 -13.49 -17.56 0.75
CA GLU A 325 -14.02 -18.83 1.21
C GLU A 325 -14.29 -19.83 0.06
N VAL A 326 -14.69 -19.36 -1.12
CA VAL A 326 -14.85 -20.19 -2.32
C VAL A 326 -13.53 -20.88 -2.70
N GLN A 327 -12.39 -20.23 -2.47
CA GLN A 327 -11.06 -20.80 -2.68
C GLN A 327 -10.61 -21.77 -1.56
N ARG A 328 -11.51 -22.10 -0.61
CA ARG A 328 -11.21 -22.94 0.57
C ARG A 328 -10.13 -22.34 1.48
N VAL A 329 -10.04 -21.02 1.51
CA VAL A 329 -9.17 -20.26 2.40
C VAL A 329 -10.03 -19.68 3.52
N HIS A 330 -9.61 -19.82 4.78
CA HIS A 330 -10.36 -19.25 5.90
C HIS A 330 -10.28 -17.73 5.92
N ALA A 331 -11.41 -17.06 5.77
CA ALA A 331 -11.53 -15.61 5.86
C ALA A 331 -11.65 -15.16 7.32
N TYR A 332 -10.54 -14.92 7.99
CA TYR A 332 -10.53 -14.36 9.35
C TYR A 332 -10.72 -12.85 9.30
N LEU A 333 -11.89 -12.46 8.83
CA LEU A 333 -12.34 -11.08 8.65
C LEU A 333 -13.54 -10.83 9.57
N PRO A 334 -13.46 -9.86 10.52
CA PRO A 334 -14.59 -9.51 11.35
C PRO A 334 -15.69 -8.89 10.49
N LEU A 335 -16.91 -9.45 10.59
CA LEU A 335 -18.05 -8.92 9.88
C LEU A 335 -18.41 -7.52 10.39
N SER A 336 -18.62 -6.60 9.46
CA SER A 336 -19.11 -5.27 9.80
C SER A 336 -20.48 -5.34 10.47
N ALA A 337 -20.62 -4.61 11.55
CA ALA A 337 -21.88 -4.47 12.26
C ALA A 337 -22.82 -3.42 11.62
N ALA A 338 -22.71 -3.22 10.30
CA ALA A 338 -23.48 -2.22 9.58
C ALA A 338 -24.99 -2.32 9.84
N GLY A 339 -25.64 -1.21 10.09
CA GLY A 339 -27.10 -1.11 10.27
C GLY A 339 -27.61 -1.34 11.69
N ARG A 340 -26.74 -1.36 12.71
CA ARG A 340 -27.19 -1.44 14.11
C ARG A 340 -27.96 -0.18 14.52
N LYS A 341 -29.27 -0.32 14.68
CA LYS A 341 -30.03 0.65 15.46
C LYS A 341 -29.92 0.25 16.94
N PRO A 342 -29.37 1.11 17.81
CA PRO A 342 -29.27 0.81 19.24
C PRO A 342 -30.65 0.43 19.81
N GLY A 343 -30.69 -0.61 20.62
CA GLY A 343 -31.92 -1.06 21.31
C GLY A 343 -32.85 -1.99 20.51
N LEU A 344 -32.62 -2.23 19.22
CA LEU A 344 -33.42 -3.17 18.44
C LEU A 344 -32.72 -4.53 18.31
N PHE A 345 -33.55 -5.61 18.19
CA PHE A 345 -33.06 -6.95 17.89
C PHE A 345 -32.26 -6.97 16.60
N ARG A 346 -31.15 -7.71 16.61
CA ARG A 346 -30.29 -7.96 15.46
C ARG A 346 -30.88 -9.04 14.57
N ASP A 347 -30.44 -9.10 13.33
CA ASP A 347 -30.82 -10.19 12.42
C ASP A 347 -30.36 -11.56 12.96
N THR A 348 -29.27 -11.60 13.75
CA THR A 348 -28.76 -12.79 14.44
C THR A 348 -29.65 -13.27 15.60
N ASP A 349 -30.59 -12.44 16.10
CA ASP A 349 -31.54 -12.83 17.15
C ASP A 349 -32.74 -13.63 16.57
N PHE A 350 -32.76 -13.77 15.25
CA PHE A 350 -33.79 -14.50 14.51
C PHE A 350 -33.20 -15.84 14.03
N VAL A 351 -33.89 -16.92 14.30
CA VAL A 351 -33.43 -18.26 13.97
C VAL A 351 -33.96 -18.66 12.59
N TYR A 352 -33.05 -18.97 11.68
CA TYR A 352 -33.40 -19.47 10.35
C TYR A 352 -33.68 -20.97 10.39
N ASN A 353 -34.77 -21.38 9.73
CA ASN A 353 -35.11 -22.77 9.48
C ASN A 353 -34.88 -23.06 7.99
N SER A 354 -33.86 -23.87 7.68
CA SER A 354 -33.48 -24.23 6.31
C SER A 354 -34.53 -25.06 5.60
N ASP A 355 -35.21 -25.95 6.31
CA ASP A 355 -36.14 -26.91 5.73
C ASP A 355 -37.44 -26.25 5.28
N ALA A 356 -37.88 -25.25 6.07
CA ALA A 356 -39.10 -24.51 5.78
C ALA A 356 -38.84 -23.18 5.06
N ASP A 357 -37.56 -22.78 4.84
CA ASP A 357 -37.13 -21.48 4.32
C ASP A 357 -37.84 -20.30 5.03
N THR A 358 -37.76 -20.28 6.36
CA THR A 358 -38.42 -19.29 7.22
C THR A 358 -37.50 -18.81 8.35
N TYR A 359 -37.83 -17.65 8.92
CA TYR A 359 -37.18 -17.18 10.17
C TYR A 359 -38.19 -17.24 11.34
N ARG A 360 -37.68 -17.56 12.51
CA ARG A 360 -38.43 -17.44 13.76
C ARG A 360 -37.90 -16.25 14.56
N CYS A 361 -38.79 -15.30 14.89
CA CYS A 361 -38.39 -14.11 15.65
C CYS A 361 -38.35 -14.40 17.17
N PRO A 362 -37.73 -13.52 18.00
CA PRO A 362 -37.75 -13.62 19.48
C PRO A 362 -39.14 -13.68 20.07
N GLY A 363 -40.14 -13.08 19.41
CA GLY A 363 -41.59 -13.19 19.76
C GLY A 363 -42.26 -14.44 19.22
N LYS A 364 -41.50 -15.46 18.81
CA LYS A 364 -41.96 -16.76 18.32
C LYS A 364 -42.84 -16.73 17.05
N GLN A 365 -42.88 -15.58 16.34
CA GLN A 365 -43.58 -15.48 15.05
C GLN A 365 -42.71 -15.95 13.90
N THR A 366 -43.33 -16.50 12.86
CA THR A 366 -42.62 -16.95 11.65
C THR A 366 -42.61 -15.84 10.62
N LEU A 367 -41.42 -15.49 10.14
CA LEU A 367 -41.20 -14.63 8.96
C LEU A 367 -41.12 -15.53 7.73
N ARG A 368 -41.89 -15.23 6.71
CA ARG A 368 -41.92 -15.96 5.45
C ARG A 368 -41.19 -15.19 4.37
N PHE A 369 -40.62 -15.92 3.43
CA PHE A 369 -40.06 -15.34 2.23
C PHE A 369 -41.12 -14.56 1.44
N ILE A 370 -40.81 -13.35 1.00
CA ILE A 370 -41.69 -12.50 0.19
C ILE A 370 -41.18 -12.21 -1.19
N SER A 371 -39.90 -11.87 -1.31
CA SER A 371 -39.30 -11.55 -2.60
C SER A 371 -37.76 -11.55 -2.52
N PRO A 372 -37.07 -11.80 -3.64
CA PRO A 372 -35.65 -11.44 -3.75
C PRO A 372 -35.54 -9.92 -3.87
N CYS A 373 -34.49 -9.39 -3.31
CA CYS A 373 -34.04 -8.00 -3.55
C CYS A 373 -32.75 -8.03 -4.37
N GLU A 374 -32.87 -7.93 -5.66
CA GLU A 374 -31.72 -7.99 -6.60
C GLU A 374 -30.68 -6.89 -6.28
N ARG A 375 -31.17 -5.69 -5.98
CA ARG A 375 -30.31 -4.55 -5.63
C ARG A 375 -29.36 -4.81 -4.45
N THR A 376 -29.80 -5.64 -3.47
CA THR A 376 -28.99 -5.95 -2.28
C THR A 376 -28.50 -7.39 -2.25
N HIS A 377 -28.75 -8.19 -3.28
CA HIS A 377 -28.45 -9.64 -3.33
C HIS A 377 -28.94 -10.39 -2.08
N ARG A 378 -30.19 -10.08 -1.65
CA ARG A 378 -30.79 -10.67 -0.45
C ARG A 378 -32.15 -11.24 -0.73
N ARG A 379 -32.49 -12.32 -0.05
CA ARG A 379 -33.84 -12.81 0.11
C ARG A 379 -34.49 -12.09 1.28
N VAL A 380 -35.69 -11.54 1.07
CA VAL A 380 -36.39 -10.76 2.11
C VAL A 380 -37.48 -11.62 2.74
N TYR A 381 -37.49 -11.65 4.06
CA TYR A 381 -38.48 -12.36 4.89
C TYR A 381 -39.23 -11.33 5.73
N GLU A 382 -40.54 -11.51 5.85
CA GLU A 382 -41.45 -10.60 6.58
C GLU A 382 -42.34 -11.34 7.58
N ALA A 383 -42.49 -10.74 8.75
CA ALA A 383 -43.47 -11.19 9.74
C ALA A 383 -44.84 -10.63 9.41
N PRO A 384 -45.94 -11.36 9.71
CA PRO A 384 -47.29 -10.84 9.55
C PRO A 384 -47.47 -9.52 10.32
N ALA A 385 -47.95 -8.48 9.62
CA ALA A 385 -48.12 -7.14 10.23
C ALA A 385 -49.06 -7.16 11.47
N ALA A 386 -50.16 -7.94 11.41
CA ALA A 386 -51.07 -8.09 12.52
C ALA A 386 -50.40 -8.71 13.76
N ALA A 387 -49.55 -9.73 13.56
CA ALA A 387 -48.81 -10.35 14.67
C ALA A 387 -47.79 -9.40 15.30
N CYS A 388 -47.16 -8.56 14.48
CA CYS A 388 -46.21 -7.53 14.95
C CYS A 388 -46.94 -6.38 15.68
N ALA A 389 -48.17 -6.05 15.30
CA ALA A 389 -48.94 -4.96 15.90
C ALA A 389 -49.21 -5.17 17.39
N ILE A 390 -49.53 -6.41 17.78
CA ILE A 390 -49.87 -6.80 19.17
C ILE A 390 -48.67 -7.39 19.95
N CYS A 391 -47.49 -7.40 19.34
CA CYS A 391 -46.29 -8.03 19.94
C CYS A 391 -45.75 -7.19 21.10
N ALA A 392 -45.62 -7.78 22.29
CA ALA A 392 -45.00 -7.12 23.45
C ALA A 392 -43.54 -6.68 23.23
N LEU A 393 -42.85 -7.33 22.29
CA LEU A 393 -41.44 -7.01 21.96
C LEU A 393 -41.31 -6.00 20.82
N ARG A 394 -42.39 -5.41 20.32
CA ARG A 394 -42.40 -4.52 19.15
C ARG A 394 -41.42 -3.35 19.30
N ALA A 395 -41.45 -2.70 20.47
CA ALA A 395 -40.58 -1.54 20.75
C ALA A 395 -39.05 -1.84 20.60
N ARG A 396 -38.68 -3.11 20.86
CA ARG A 396 -37.28 -3.60 20.72
C ARG A 396 -37.04 -4.29 19.38
N CYS A 397 -38.03 -4.39 18.51
CA CYS A 397 -37.97 -5.17 17.28
C CYS A 397 -38.01 -4.29 16.03
N THR A 398 -39.03 -3.45 15.88
CA THR A 398 -39.21 -2.66 14.66
C THR A 398 -40.07 -1.42 14.90
N THR A 399 -39.70 -0.34 14.19
CA THR A 399 -40.51 0.89 14.10
C THR A 399 -41.43 0.88 12.87
N SER A 400 -41.31 -0.14 12.00
CA SER A 400 -42.12 -0.25 10.77
C SER A 400 -43.57 -0.58 11.05
N PRO A 401 -44.55 0.09 10.42
CA PRO A 401 -45.97 -0.28 10.51
C PRO A 401 -46.26 -1.63 9.83
N ARG A 402 -45.47 -2.03 8.85
CA ARG A 402 -45.66 -3.28 8.08
C ARG A 402 -45.10 -4.52 8.76
N GLY A 403 -44.48 -4.40 9.95
CA GLY A 403 -43.84 -5.51 10.64
C GLY A 403 -42.32 -5.56 10.43
N ARG A 404 -41.68 -6.57 11.03
CA ARG A 404 -40.21 -6.78 10.91
C ARG A 404 -39.89 -7.47 9.60
N ARG A 405 -38.91 -6.91 8.90
CA ARG A 405 -38.24 -7.51 7.73
C ARG A 405 -36.81 -7.88 8.04
N ILE A 406 -36.39 -9.02 7.52
CA ILE A 406 -34.99 -9.48 7.55
C ILE A 406 -34.57 -9.80 6.13
N GLY A 407 -33.35 -9.34 5.77
CA GLY A 407 -32.70 -9.68 4.51
C GLY A 407 -31.62 -10.74 4.75
N ARG A 408 -31.79 -11.94 4.21
CA ARG A 408 -30.78 -13.00 4.18
C ARG A 408 -29.94 -12.84 2.90
N SER A 409 -28.62 -12.78 3.01
CA SER A 409 -27.74 -12.78 1.84
C SER A 409 -27.94 -14.07 1.03
N LEU A 410 -27.79 -14.01 -0.30
CA LEU A 410 -27.72 -15.23 -1.12
C LEU A 410 -26.49 -16.07 -0.75
N ASP A 411 -25.44 -15.41 -0.27
CA ASP A 411 -24.17 -16.01 0.14
C ASP A 411 -24.09 -16.26 1.66
N GLU A 412 -25.24 -16.33 2.35
CA GLU A 412 -25.31 -16.42 3.81
C GLU A 412 -24.54 -17.60 4.39
N THR A 413 -24.44 -18.70 3.64
CA THR A 413 -23.67 -19.89 4.06
C THR A 413 -22.21 -19.57 4.35
N TYR A 414 -21.58 -18.71 3.55
CA TYR A 414 -20.21 -18.27 3.80
C TYR A 414 -20.12 -17.34 5.00
N LEU A 415 -21.09 -16.44 5.16
CA LEU A 415 -21.17 -15.52 6.29
C LEU A 415 -21.39 -16.25 7.62
N GLU A 416 -22.26 -17.27 7.64
CA GLU A 416 -22.50 -18.14 8.80
C GLU A 416 -21.22 -18.90 9.19
N ARG A 417 -20.47 -19.40 8.21
CA ARG A 417 -19.18 -20.05 8.43
C ARG A 417 -18.19 -19.10 9.10
N VAL A 418 -18.03 -17.89 8.57
CA VAL A 418 -17.13 -16.87 9.14
C VAL A 418 -17.58 -16.43 10.53
N ARG A 419 -18.91 -16.29 10.79
CA ARG A 419 -19.41 -16.05 12.16
C ARG A 419 -19.04 -17.19 13.11
N GLY A 420 -19.05 -18.43 12.64
CA GLY A 420 -18.57 -19.57 13.40
C GLY A 420 -17.09 -19.46 13.79
N TYR A 421 -16.26 -18.93 12.90
CA TYR A 421 -14.83 -18.69 13.22
C TYR A 421 -14.63 -17.69 14.34
N HIS A 422 -15.48 -16.66 14.46
CA HIS A 422 -15.31 -15.58 15.45
C HIS A 422 -15.28 -16.08 16.91
N GLN A 423 -15.83 -17.24 17.17
CA GLN A 423 -15.88 -17.85 18.51
C GLN A 423 -14.73 -18.83 18.75
N THR A 424 -13.84 -19.02 17.79
CA THR A 424 -12.75 -19.99 17.85
C THR A 424 -11.44 -19.36 18.33
N GLU A 425 -10.62 -20.16 19.05
CA GLU A 425 -9.28 -19.75 19.45
C GLU A 425 -8.35 -19.43 18.23
N PRO A 426 -8.38 -20.18 17.10
CA PRO A 426 -7.61 -19.82 15.91
C PRO A 426 -7.91 -18.42 15.39
N PHE A 427 -9.19 -18.00 15.35
CA PHE A 427 -9.57 -16.65 14.96
C PHE A 427 -9.03 -15.60 15.93
N ALA A 428 -9.23 -15.81 17.24
CA ALA A 428 -8.74 -14.90 18.28
C ALA A 428 -7.19 -14.76 18.20
N LYS A 429 -6.48 -15.86 17.96
CA LYS A 429 -5.04 -15.89 17.76
C LYS A 429 -4.62 -15.11 16.51
N ALA A 430 -5.31 -15.29 15.39
CA ALA A 430 -5.03 -14.57 14.14
C ALA A 430 -5.21 -13.06 14.30
N MET A 431 -6.28 -12.63 14.99
CA MET A 431 -6.54 -11.21 15.25
C MET A 431 -5.49 -10.58 16.19
N ARG A 432 -5.04 -11.30 17.23
CA ARG A 432 -3.92 -10.85 18.07
C ARG A 432 -2.62 -10.77 17.27
N LYS A 433 -2.37 -11.79 16.43
CA LYS A 433 -1.17 -11.84 15.58
C LYS A 433 -1.15 -10.68 14.59
N ARG A 434 -2.27 -10.31 13.95
CA ARG A 434 -2.35 -9.16 13.04
C ARG A 434 -1.76 -7.89 13.66
N LYS A 435 -2.17 -7.57 14.89
CA LYS A 435 -1.69 -6.37 15.61
C LYS A 435 -0.17 -6.33 15.78
N VAL A 436 0.48 -7.46 16.02
CA VAL A 436 1.92 -7.52 16.21
C VAL A 436 2.71 -7.85 14.95
N TRP A 437 2.06 -8.26 13.87
CA TRP A 437 2.70 -8.59 12.59
C TRP A 437 2.66 -7.44 11.60
N VAL A 438 1.53 -6.75 11.43
CA VAL A 438 1.34 -5.75 10.38
C VAL A 438 1.45 -4.32 10.92
N GLU A 439 0.76 -4.00 12.01
CA GLU A 439 0.78 -2.65 12.56
C GLU A 439 2.21 -2.11 12.84
N PRO A 440 3.17 -2.91 13.38
CA PRO A 440 4.54 -2.46 13.53
C PRO A 440 5.30 -2.18 12.23
N LEU A 441 4.88 -2.77 11.09
CA LEU A 441 5.48 -2.46 9.79
C LEU A 441 5.13 -1.04 9.37
N PHE A 442 3.86 -0.66 9.50
CA PHE A 442 3.42 0.71 9.23
C PHE A 442 3.99 1.71 10.25
N ALA A 443 4.07 1.32 11.53
CA ALA A 443 4.71 2.14 12.55
C ALA A 443 6.19 2.41 12.21
N GLU A 444 6.94 1.37 11.84
CA GLU A 444 8.32 1.48 11.37
C GLU A 444 8.44 2.41 10.16
N ALA A 445 7.59 2.21 9.15
CA ALA A 445 7.59 3.01 7.93
C ALA A 445 7.27 4.50 8.21
N LYS A 446 6.31 4.76 9.08
CA LYS A 446 5.93 6.14 9.49
C LYS A 446 6.98 6.83 10.34
N GLU A 447 7.60 6.12 11.27
CA GLU A 447 8.54 6.71 12.20
C GLU A 447 9.92 6.93 11.57
N TRP A 448 10.43 5.93 10.86
CA TRP A 448 11.81 5.91 10.40
C TRP A 448 11.98 6.17 8.90
N HIS A 449 10.95 5.88 8.08
CA HIS A 449 11.10 5.89 6.62
C HIS A 449 10.21 6.91 5.91
N GLY A 450 9.62 7.85 6.67
CA GLY A 450 8.92 9.01 6.12
C GLY A 450 7.52 8.74 5.57
N LEU A 451 6.87 7.60 5.92
CA LEU A 451 5.53 7.26 5.46
C LEU A 451 4.40 8.04 6.18
N ARG A 452 4.69 8.96 7.10
CA ARG A 452 3.66 9.86 7.67
C ARG A 452 3.11 10.81 6.62
N ARG A 453 3.99 11.27 5.71
CA ARG A 453 3.65 12.15 4.61
C ARG A 453 4.53 11.81 3.41
N PHE A 454 3.92 11.62 2.25
CA PHE A 454 4.67 11.40 1.03
C PHE A 454 5.55 12.61 0.69
N ARG A 455 6.70 12.36 0.15
CA ARG A 455 7.62 13.36 -0.39
C ARG A 455 7.27 13.69 -1.84
N LEU A 456 6.88 12.66 -2.59
CA LEU A 456 6.50 12.72 -3.99
C LEU A 456 5.01 13.02 -4.13
N ARG A 457 4.58 13.42 -5.32
CA ARG A 457 3.20 13.77 -5.68
C ARG A 457 2.75 12.97 -6.89
N GLY A 458 1.46 12.75 -7.00
CA GLY A 458 0.85 11.93 -8.05
C GLY A 458 0.92 10.43 -7.75
N SER A 459 -0.11 9.69 -8.18
CA SER A 459 -0.32 8.27 -7.88
C SER A 459 0.88 7.40 -8.22
N GLU A 460 1.51 7.59 -9.38
CA GLU A 460 2.69 6.82 -9.78
C GLU A 460 3.87 7.05 -8.84
N LYS A 461 4.19 8.32 -8.56
CA LYS A 461 5.38 8.67 -7.78
C LYS A 461 5.23 8.30 -6.30
N VAL A 462 4.02 8.38 -5.72
CA VAL A 462 3.78 7.91 -4.34
C VAL A 462 3.87 6.39 -4.25
N ASN A 463 3.43 5.66 -5.29
CA ASN A 463 3.63 4.21 -5.38
C ASN A 463 5.12 3.84 -5.45
N ILE A 464 5.92 4.56 -6.24
CA ILE A 464 7.39 4.40 -6.25
C ILE A 464 7.95 4.54 -4.83
N GLN A 465 7.56 5.58 -4.09
CA GLN A 465 8.05 5.81 -2.73
C GLN A 465 7.63 4.69 -1.77
N ALA A 466 6.38 4.24 -1.81
CA ALA A 466 5.87 3.17 -0.97
C ALA A 466 6.54 1.82 -1.27
N GLN A 467 6.71 1.48 -2.55
CA GLN A 467 7.40 0.26 -2.98
C GLN A 467 8.86 0.23 -2.52
N MET A 468 9.57 1.37 -2.60
CA MET A 468 10.94 1.48 -2.09
C MET A 468 11.01 1.33 -0.57
N ILE A 469 10.03 1.87 0.17
CA ILE A 469 9.94 1.69 1.63
C ILE A 469 9.69 0.21 1.95
N ALA A 470 8.73 -0.43 1.30
CA ALA A 470 8.43 -1.84 1.49
C ALA A 470 9.62 -2.76 1.13
N ALA A 471 10.31 -2.49 0.00
CA ALA A 471 11.53 -3.19 -0.38
C ALA A 471 12.62 -3.03 0.69
N GLY A 472 12.86 -1.82 1.18
CA GLY A 472 13.81 -1.54 2.24
C GLY A 472 13.48 -2.25 3.55
N GLN A 473 12.20 -2.33 3.93
CA GLN A 473 11.74 -3.09 5.09
C GLN A 473 11.99 -4.60 4.92
N ASN A 474 11.76 -5.15 3.73
CA ASN A 474 12.07 -6.54 3.41
C ASN A 474 13.58 -6.80 3.46
N LEU A 475 14.39 -5.89 2.92
CA LEU A 475 15.86 -5.96 2.98
C LEU A 475 16.39 -5.96 4.41
N LYS A 476 15.84 -5.19 5.33
CA LYS A 476 16.21 -5.25 6.75
C LYS A 476 16.05 -6.66 7.32
N ARG A 477 15.01 -7.38 6.91
CA ARG A 477 14.73 -8.75 7.34
C ARG A 477 15.70 -9.74 6.71
N LEU A 478 16.00 -9.57 5.44
CA LEU A 478 17.00 -10.35 4.71
C LEU A 478 18.41 -10.17 5.34
N LEU A 479 18.81 -8.93 5.62
CA LEU A 479 20.08 -8.61 6.28
C LEU A 479 20.17 -9.26 7.68
N CYS A 480 19.09 -9.21 8.47
CA CYS A 480 19.04 -9.89 9.77
C CYS A 480 19.20 -11.42 9.65
N GLN A 481 18.59 -12.03 8.63
CA GLN A 481 18.75 -13.45 8.35
C GLN A 481 20.20 -13.79 8.01
N GLN A 482 20.88 -12.92 7.27
CA GLN A 482 22.28 -13.04 6.88
C GLN A 482 23.28 -12.62 7.99
N GLY A 483 22.78 -12.42 9.20
CA GLY A 483 23.61 -12.19 10.40
C GLY A 483 23.81 -10.72 10.81
N TRP A 484 23.26 -9.73 10.10
CA TRP A 484 23.35 -8.33 10.50
C TRP A 484 22.63 -8.09 11.83
N GLY A 485 23.28 -7.35 12.75
CA GLY A 485 22.70 -6.99 14.06
C GLY A 485 22.65 -8.13 15.08
N ARG A 486 23.06 -9.33 14.75
CA ARG A 486 23.23 -10.40 15.73
C ARG A 486 24.46 -10.13 16.56
N ARG A 487 24.30 -10.04 17.89
CA ARG A 487 25.45 -9.99 18.81
C ARG A 487 26.22 -11.30 18.68
N PRO A 488 27.56 -11.27 18.53
CA PRO A 488 28.36 -12.49 18.61
C PRO A 488 28.10 -13.15 19.97
N TRP A 489 27.84 -14.46 19.96
CA TRP A 489 27.70 -15.22 21.18
C TRP A 489 29.04 -15.16 21.94
N PRO A 490 29.07 -14.75 23.22
CA PRO A 490 30.32 -14.67 23.98
C PRO A 490 30.76 -16.09 24.39
N GLY A 491 31.30 -16.86 23.46
CA GLY A 491 31.78 -18.22 23.78
C GLY A 491 31.75 -19.26 22.68
N GLY A 492 31.69 -18.87 21.43
CA GLY A 492 31.74 -19.80 20.31
C GLY A 492 32.89 -19.52 19.36
N ALA A 493 33.90 -20.38 19.32
CA ALA A 493 34.84 -20.45 18.23
C ALA A 493 34.08 -20.57 16.90
N ALA A 494 34.55 -19.87 15.87
CA ALA A 494 33.98 -19.87 14.55
C ALA A 494 33.95 -21.28 13.95
N GLY A 495 32.82 -21.97 14.11
CA GLY A 495 32.48 -23.15 13.34
C GLY A 495 31.93 -22.69 11.99
N VAL A 496 32.73 -22.80 10.97
CA VAL A 496 32.27 -22.72 9.57
C VAL A 496 31.35 -23.91 9.32
N VAL A 497 30.04 -23.67 9.40
CA VAL A 497 29.07 -24.65 8.91
C VAL A 497 28.91 -24.42 7.41
N LEU A 498 29.68 -25.15 6.63
CA LEU A 498 29.40 -25.42 5.23
C LEU A 498 28.09 -26.23 5.18
N ALA A 499 27.00 -25.61 4.89
CA ALA A 499 25.75 -26.30 4.57
C ALA A 499 25.87 -26.85 3.13
N THR A 500 26.33 -28.08 3.00
CA THR A 500 26.12 -28.88 1.79
C THR A 500 24.66 -29.37 1.80
N ALA A 501 23.79 -28.63 1.16
CA ALA A 501 22.45 -29.09 0.85
C ALA A 501 22.53 -29.88 -0.48
N THR A 502 22.63 -31.18 -0.40
CA THR A 502 22.35 -32.10 -1.51
C THR A 502 20.82 -32.19 -1.65
N PRO A 503 20.23 -31.95 -2.83
CA PRO A 503 18.80 -32.18 -3.01
C PRO A 503 18.52 -33.68 -3.10
N PRO A 504 17.39 -34.19 -2.58
CA PRO A 504 17.02 -35.58 -2.73
C PRO A 504 16.62 -35.87 -4.18
N ILE A 505 17.28 -36.85 -4.76
CA ILE A 505 16.94 -37.47 -6.03
C ILE A 505 15.62 -38.23 -5.82
N VAL A 506 14.56 -37.79 -6.47
CA VAL A 506 13.33 -38.57 -6.63
C VAL A 506 13.47 -39.38 -7.91
N GLY A 507 13.70 -40.67 -7.76
CA GLY A 507 13.62 -41.65 -8.84
C GLY A 507 12.15 -42.00 -9.16
N PRO A 508 11.88 -42.51 -10.37
CA PRO A 508 10.52 -42.74 -10.84
C PRO A 508 9.94 -44.05 -10.30
N GLN A 509 8.73 -44.00 -9.78
CA GLN A 509 7.67 -45.00 -9.91
C GLN A 509 6.31 -44.36 -9.73
#